data_11a3e008293d5a0e2e7360a62c0f0b5d
#
_entry.id   11a3e008293d5a0e2e7360a62c0f0b5d
#
_cell.length_a   1.000
_cell.length_b   1.000
_cell.length_c   1.000
_cell.angle_alpha   90.00
_cell.angle_beta   90.00
_cell.angle_gamma   90.00
#
_symmetry.space_group_name_H-M   'P 1'
#
loop_
_entity.id
_entity.type
_entity.pdbx_description
1 polymer ?
#
loop_
_entity_poly.entity_id
_entity_poly.type
_entity_poly.pdbx_seq_one_letter_code
_entity_poly.pdbx_strand_id
1 'polypeptide(L)'
;SEKGWNLRNFDEFCLPNPNNTSERLCEAIIAKYGDRCKSMFFYGDASGHSRSTKSEETDYQIVERMLRKWLHHGSDRTERKNPPVIKRRDFINNIFEGKTRWKILIDEACKKMVIDMTYIKQDPNGKKWKEKVKDEISGQTYEKYGHASDSLDYMICEVAASDFDRFCEG
;
A
#
# COMPACT_ATOMS: atom_id res chain seq x y z
N SER A 1 9.48 -25.16 -15.82
CA SER A 1 9.80 -23.80 -15.36
C SER A 1 8.60 -23.25 -14.62
N GLU A 2 8.74 -22.89 -13.34
CA GLU A 2 7.69 -22.22 -12.59
C GLU A 2 7.33 -20.91 -13.29
N LYS A 3 6.04 -20.71 -13.53
CA LYS A 3 5.50 -19.48 -14.13
C LYS A 3 5.82 -18.30 -13.20
N GLY A 4 6.59 -17.33 -13.68
CA GLY A 4 6.84 -16.08 -12.95
C GLY A 4 5.57 -15.22 -12.86
N TRP A 5 5.44 -14.44 -11.79
CA TRP A 5 4.33 -13.52 -11.55
C TRP A 5 4.80 -12.08 -11.70
N ASN A 6 3.98 -11.23 -12.33
CA ASN A 6 4.24 -9.81 -12.47
C ASN A 6 3.19 -9.01 -11.69
N LEU A 7 3.64 -8.22 -10.74
CA LEU A 7 2.84 -7.18 -10.09
C LEU A 7 3.12 -5.85 -10.77
N ARG A 8 2.07 -5.15 -11.17
CA ARG A 8 2.21 -3.87 -11.87
C ARG A 8 1.54 -2.77 -11.05
N ASN A 9 2.32 -1.81 -10.57
CA ASN A 9 1.84 -0.53 -10.09
C ASN A 9 1.74 0.42 -11.29
N PHE A 10 0.54 0.60 -11.81
CA PHE A 10 0.29 1.35 -13.05
C PHE A 10 -0.36 2.71 -12.81
N ASP A 11 -0.75 3.00 -11.56
CA ASP A 11 -1.38 4.26 -11.19
C ASP A 11 -1.24 4.55 -9.70
N GLU A 12 -1.33 5.81 -9.32
CA GLU A 12 -1.32 6.26 -7.93
C GLU A 12 -2.28 7.42 -7.71
N PHE A 13 -2.89 7.46 -6.53
CA PHE A 13 -3.75 8.56 -6.09
C PHE A 13 -3.12 9.21 -4.86
N CYS A 14 -2.58 10.40 -5.02
CA CYS A 14 -1.99 11.20 -3.95
C CYS A 14 -2.79 12.47 -3.77
N LEU A 15 -3.80 12.42 -2.91
CA LEU A 15 -4.70 13.53 -2.67
C LEU A 15 -4.12 14.47 -1.60
N PRO A 16 -3.98 15.78 -1.88
CA PRO A 16 -3.50 16.73 -0.89
C PRO A 16 -4.59 17.05 0.14
N ASN A 17 -4.16 17.50 1.33
CA ASN A 17 -5.09 18.05 2.32
C ASN A 17 -5.86 19.27 1.72
N PRO A 18 -7.18 19.39 1.95
CA PRO A 18 -8.04 18.59 2.84
C PRO A 18 -8.69 17.37 2.18
N ASN A 19 -8.32 17.02 0.95
CA ASN A 19 -8.95 15.94 0.19
C ASN A 19 -8.33 14.55 0.43
N ASN A 20 -7.42 14.42 1.37
CA ASN A 20 -6.72 13.19 1.74
C ASN A 20 -7.55 12.31 2.69
N THR A 21 -8.83 12.11 2.37
CA THR A 21 -9.75 11.24 3.12
C THR A 21 -10.04 9.96 2.35
N SER A 22 -10.45 8.92 3.06
CA SER A 22 -10.80 7.61 2.47
C SER A 22 -11.98 7.72 1.51
N GLU A 23 -12.97 8.60 1.78
CA GLU A 23 -14.07 8.90 0.87
C GLU A 23 -13.58 9.51 -0.44
N ARG A 24 -12.74 10.55 -0.37
CA ARG A 24 -12.22 11.22 -1.57
C ARG A 24 -11.35 10.31 -2.41
N LEU A 25 -10.59 9.43 -1.77
CA LEU A 25 -9.83 8.41 -2.46
C LEU A 25 -10.75 7.45 -3.23
N CYS A 26 -11.80 6.95 -2.59
CA CYS A 26 -12.78 6.08 -3.23
C CYS A 26 -13.49 6.79 -4.40
N GLU A 27 -13.90 8.07 -4.24
CA GLU A 27 -14.49 8.87 -5.31
C GLU A 27 -13.56 8.99 -6.52
N ALA A 28 -12.27 9.27 -6.30
CA ALA A 28 -11.27 9.34 -7.36
C ALA A 28 -11.07 8.00 -8.09
N ILE A 29 -11.03 6.89 -7.36
CA ILE A 29 -10.95 5.54 -7.93
C ILE A 29 -12.20 5.25 -8.77
N ILE A 30 -13.39 5.53 -8.25
CA ILE A 30 -14.66 5.32 -8.96
C ILE A 30 -14.71 6.15 -10.25
N ALA A 31 -14.35 7.42 -10.18
CA ALA A 31 -14.35 8.31 -11.33
C ALA A 31 -13.42 7.82 -12.46
N LYS A 32 -12.27 7.25 -12.10
CA LYS A 32 -11.28 6.82 -13.09
C LYS A 32 -11.52 5.40 -13.61
N TYR A 33 -11.98 4.49 -12.74
CA TYR A 33 -12.00 3.05 -13.02
C TYR A 33 -13.38 2.40 -12.91
N GLY A 34 -14.37 3.08 -12.34
CA GLY A 34 -15.69 2.50 -12.05
C GLY A 34 -16.38 1.85 -13.25
N ASP A 35 -16.26 2.43 -14.44
CA ASP A 35 -16.88 1.87 -15.66
C ASP A 35 -16.04 0.77 -16.33
N ARG A 36 -14.77 0.65 -15.97
CA ARG A 36 -13.82 -0.29 -16.60
C ARG A 36 -13.55 -1.51 -15.74
N CYS A 37 -13.79 -1.41 -14.44
CA CYS A 37 -13.48 -2.45 -13.47
C CYS A 37 -14.68 -3.36 -13.21
N LYS A 38 -14.46 -4.67 -13.22
CA LYS A 38 -15.49 -5.67 -12.88
C LYS A 38 -15.46 -6.06 -11.41
N SER A 39 -14.26 -6.08 -10.82
CA SER A 39 -14.04 -6.42 -9.42
C SER A 39 -12.79 -5.72 -8.90
N MET A 40 -12.75 -5.47 -7.59
CA MET A 40 -11.63 -4.88 -6.89
C MET A 40 -11.29 -5.72 -5.66
N PHE A 41 -10.02 -5.71 -5.29
CA PHE A 41 -9.51 -6.14 -4.00
C PHE A 41 -8.80 -4.97 -3.36
N PHE A 42 -8.87 -4.85 -2.06
CA PHE A 42 -8.11 -3.83 -1.36
C PHE A 42 -7.23 -4.44 -0.28
N TYR A 43 -6.08 -3.82 -0.10
CA TYR A 43 -5.00 -4.20 0.80
C TYR A 43 -4.60 -2.96 1.60
N GLY A 44 -4.05 -3.14 2.78
CA GLY A 44 -3.60 -1.98 3.53
C GLY A 44 -3.08 -2.30 4.93
N ASP A 45 -2.79 -1.24 5.66
CA ASP A 45 -2.28 -1.27 7.02
C ASP A 45 -3.35 -1.77 8.01
N ALA A 46 -2.97 -2.64 8.95
CA ALA A 46 -3.86 -3.13 10.00
C ALA A 46 -4.53 -1.99 10.82
N SER A 47 -3.91 -0.81 10.89
CA SER A 47 -4.47 0.35 11.58
C SER A 47 -5.77 0.88 10.96
N GLY A 48 -6.00 0.63 9.66
CA GLY A 48 -7.24 1.00 8.98
C GLY A 48 -8.49 0.30 9.52
N HIS A 49 -8.35 -0.78 10.31
CA HIS A 49 -9.42 -1.39 11.07
C HIS A 49 -9.78 -0.63 12.37
N SER A 50 -8.95 0.32 12.78
CA SER A 50 -9.17 1.08 14.01
C SER A 50 -10.09 2.26 13.76
N ARG A 51 -11.01 2.53 14.69
CA ARG A 51 -11.83 3.73 14.64
C ARG A 51 -11.00 4.95 15.02
N SER A 52 -11.17 6.04 14.29
CA SER A 52 -10.65 7.32 14.71
C SER A 52 -11.59 7.95 15.74
N THR A 53 -11.07 8.85 16.58
CA THR A 53 -11.90 9.63 17.52
C THR A 53 -12.88 10.60 16.84
N LYS A 54 -12.73 10.78 15.51
CA LYS A 54 -13.50 11.73 14.70
C LYS A 54 -14.49 11.06 13.74
N SER A 55 -14.49 9.73 13.64
CA SER A 55 -15.34 9.00 12.71
C SER A 55 -15.96 7.77 13.40
N GLU A 56 -17.25 7.54 13.15
CA GLU A 56 -17.95 6.33 13.61
C GLU A 56 -17.54 5.09 12.79
N GLU A 57 -17.13 5.28 11.51
CA GLU A 57 -16.68 4.24 10.62
C GLU A 57 -15.13 4.15 10.64
N THR A 58 -14.59 2.95 10.44
CA THR A 58 -13.18 2.74 10.14
C THR A 58 -12.90 3.07 8.68
N ASP A 59 -11.63 3.31 8.32
CA ASP A 59 -11.25 3.55 6.92
C ASP A 59 -11.69 2.41 5.99
N TYR A 60 -11.58 1.16 6.43
CA TYR A 60 -12.00 0.01 5.63
C TYR A 60 -13.52 -0.14 5.54
N GLN A 61 -14.28 0.24 6.56
CA GLN A 61 -15.74 0.31 6.45
C GLN A 61 -16.19 1.35 5.41
N ILE A 62 -15.49 2.48 5.34
CA ILE A 62 -15.72 3.50 4.30
C ILE A 62 -15.42 2.92 2.91
N VAL A 63 -14.27 2.25 2.74
CA VAL A 63 -13.89 1.60 1.48
C VAL A 63 -14.94 0.56 1.07
N GLU A 64 -15.36 -0.32 1.97
CA GLU A 64 -16.39 -1.33 1.71
C GLU A 64 -17.72 -0.71 1.28
N ARG A 65 -18.15 0.34 1.96
CA ARG A 65 -19.40 1.05 1.64
C ARG A 65 -19.33 1.73 0.27
N MET A 66 -18.24 2.46 0.00
CA MET A 66 -18.09 3.25 -1.21
C MET A 66 -17.85 2.39 -2.47
N LEU A 67 -17.05 1.34 -2.33
CA LEU A 67 -16.68 0.45 -3.45
C LEU A 67 -17.58 -0.80 -3.55
N ARG A 68 -18.67 -0.88 -2.78
CA ARG A 68 -19.56 -2.05 -2.67
C ARG A 68 -19.93 -2.69 -4.01
N LYS A 69 -20.13 -1.89 -5.06
CA LYS A 69 -20.49 -2.38 -6.40
C LYS A 69 -19.43 -3.32 -6.99
N TRP A 70 -18.16 -3.14 -6.63
CA TRP A 70 -17.01 -3.85 -7.19
C TRP A 70 -16.37 -4.84 -6.22
N LEU A 71 -16.82 -4.84 -4.96
CA LEU A 71 -16.32 -5.76 -3.94
C LEU A 71 -17.21 -7.02 -3.86
N HIS A 72 -16.57 -8.17 -3.71
CA HIS A 72 -17.20 -9.46 -3.54
C HIS A 72 -16.71 -10.10 -2.24
N HIS A 73 -17.24 -11.28 -1.90
CA HIS A 73 -16.73 -12.03 -0.77
C HIS A 73 -15.21 -12.26 -0.89
N GLY A 74 -14.48 -11.88 0.13
CA GLY A 74 -13.01 -11.97 0.15
C GLY A 74 -12.28 -10.87 -0.64
N SER A 75 -12.94 -9.76 -1.01
CA SER A 75 -12.29 -8.61 -1.61
C SER A 75 -11.46 -7.79 -0.61
N ASP A 76 -11.85 -7.79 0.67
CA ASP A 76 -11.00 -7.30 1.75
C ASP A 76 -9.86 -8.30 1.97
N ARG A 77 -8.65 -7.85 1.71
CA ARG A 77 -7.38 -8.57 1.86
C ARG A 77 -6.46 -7.86 2.87
N THR A 78 -7.07 -7.13 3.80
CA THR A 78 -6.32 -6.43 4.84
C THR A 78 -6.09 -7.33 6.04
N GLU A 79 -4.86 -7.42 6.47
CA GLU A 79 -4.49 -8.22 7.63
C GLU A 79 -4.89 -7.53 8.95
N ARG A 80 -5.15 -8.33 9.99
CA ARG A 80 -5.40 -7.82 11.35
C ARG A 80 -4.12 -7.39 12.06
N LYS A 81 -2.97 -7.81 11.56
CA LYS A 81 -1.65 -7.49 12.10
C LYS A 81 -0.67 -7.31 10.96
N ASN A 82 0.03 -6.18 10.96
CA ASN A 82 1.04 -5.92 9.95
C ASN A 82 2.17 -6.94 9.99
N PRO A 83 2.66 -7.40 8.83
CA PRO A 83 3.87 -8.20 8.75
C PRO A 83 5.07 -7.45 9.34
N PRO A 84 6.06 -8.16 9.93
CA PRO A 84 7.24 -7.54 10.52
C PRO A 84 8.00 -6.67 9.49
N VAL A 85 8.27 -5.42 9.82
CA VAL A 85 8.85 -4.42 8.89
C VAL A 85 10.13 -4.91 8.22
N ILE A 86 11.05 -5.53 8.98
CA ILE A 86 12.31 -6.02 8.45
C ILE A 86 12.08 -7.17 7.47
N LYS A 87 11.24 -8.15 7.82
CA LYS A 87 10.95 -9.31 6.96
C LYS A 87 10.30 -8.90 5.64
N ARG A 88 9.28 -8.00 5.67
CA ARG A 88 8.64 -7.54 4.44
C ARG A 88 9.61 -6.74 3.55
N ARG A 89 10.44 -5.86 4.13
CA ARG A 89 11.48 -5.14 3.40
C ARG A 89 12.44 -6.11 2.69
N ASP A 90 12.96 -7.08 3.42
CA ASP A 90 13.95 -8.03 2.89
C ASP A 90 13.34 -8.92 1.81
N PHE A 91 12.09 -9.34 1.99
CA PHE A 91 11.35 -10.07 0.96
C PHE A 91 11.18 -9.27 -0.34
N ILE A 92 10.80 -7.99 -0.23
CA ILE A 92 10.63 -7.11 -1.38
C ILE A 92 11.97 -6.82 -2.06
N ASN A 93 13.04 -6.61 -1.29
CA ASN A 93 14.38 -6.48 -1.86
C ASN A 93 14.78 -7.73 -2.65
N ASN A 94 14.48 -8.93 -2.14
CA ASN A 94 14.73 -10.18 -2.87
C ASN A 94 13.93 -10.26 -4.19
N ILE A 95 12.72 -9.69 -4.25
CA ILE A 95 11.97 -9.59 -5.50
C ILE A 95 12.68 -8.66 -6.49
N PHE A 96 13.10 -7.47 -6.06
CA PHE A 96 13.83 -6.53 -6.91
C PHE A 96 15.20 -7.07 -7.38
N GLU A 97 15.87 -7.86 -6.56
CA GLU A 97 17.12 -8.52 -6.89
C GLU A 97 16.94 -9.76 -7.80
N GLY A 98 15.70 -10.10 -8.16
CA GLY A 98 15.40 -11.25 -9.03
C GLY A 98 15.60 -12.62 -8.35
N LYS A 99 15.64 -12.68 -7.03
CA LYS A 99 15.83 -13.92 -6.25
C LYS A 99 14.54 -14.72 -6.04
N THR A 100 13.42 -14.22 -6.56
CA THR A 100 12.10 -14.86 -6.45
C THR A 100 11.46 -15.03 -7.82
N ARG A 101 10.34 -15.76 -7.89
CA ARG A 101 9.52 -15.87 -9.10
C ARG A 101 8.67 -14.63 -9.37
N TRP A 102 8.64 -13.66 -8.45
CA TRP A 102 7.88 -12.43 -8.55
C TRP A 102 8.69 -11.32 -9.22
N LYS A 103 7.99 -10.44 -9.92
CA LYS A 103 8.55 -9.19 -10.46
C LYS A 103 7.61 -8.03 -10.12
N ILE A 104 8.17 -6.92 -9.70
CA ILE A 104 7.46 -5.68 -9.45
C ILE A 104 7.80 -4.71 -10.56
N LEU A 105 6.78 -4.21 -11.25
CA LEU A 105 6.89 -3.21 -12.30
C LEU A 105 6.14 -1.96 -11.83
N ILE A 106 6.82 -0.83 -11.82
CA ILE A 106 6.26 0.47 -11.40
C ILE A 106 6.27 1.37 -12.63
N ASP A 107 5.08 1.89 -12.98
CA ASP A 107 4.95 2.85 -14.07
C ASP A 107 5.63 4.17 -13.68
N GLU A 108 6.32 4.80 -14.61
CA GLU A 108 7.00 6.08 -14.39
C GLU A 108 6.04 7.23 -14.06
N ALA A 109 4.76 7.09 -14.39
CA ALA A 109 3.71 8.03 -13.99
C ALA A 109 3.42 8.01 -12.49
N CYS A 110 3.72 6.90 -11.80
CA CYS A 110 3.59 6.76 -10.34
C CYS A 110 4.74 7.47 -9.61
N LYS A 111 4.76 8.79 -9.69
CA LYS A 111 5.88 9.63 -9.23
C LYS A 111 6.20 9.47 -7.74
N LYS A 112 5.17 9.38 -6.89
CA LYS A 112 5.36 9.20 -5.44
C LYS A 112 5.95 7.83 -5.12
N MET A 113 5.45 6.78 -5.77
CA MET A 113 6.00 5.44 -5.62
C MET A 113 7.47 5.38 -6.07
N VAL A 114 7.78 5.95 -7.25
CA VAL A 114 9.16 6.02 -7.76
C VAL A 114 10.07 6.78 -6.79
N ILE A 115 9.61 7.93 -6.27
CA ILE A 115 10.36 8.72 -5.28
C ILE A 115 10.59 7.91 -4.01
N ASP A 116 9.56 7.27 -3.47
CA ASP A 116 9.68 6.45 -2.27
C ASP A 116 10.70 5.33 -2.45
N MET A 117 10.59 4.57 -3.54
CA MET A 117 11.51 3.45 -3.83
C MET A 117 12.95 3.91 -4.06
N THR A 118 13.14 5.15 -4.53
CA THR A 118 14.48 5.70 -4.81
C THR A 118 15.15 6.28 -3.56
N TYR A 119 14.39 6.96 -2.71
CA TYR A 119 14.96 7.81 -1.66
C TYR A 119 14.73 7.30 -0.23
N ILE A 120 13.87 6.27 -0.03
CA ILE A 120 13.70 5.74 1.30
C ILE A 120 14.98 5.08 1.79
N LYS A 121 15.40 5.47 2.99
CA LYS A 121 16.61 4.96 3.62
C LYS A 121 16.28 3.96 4.71
N GLN A 122 17.27 3.21 5.13
CA GLN A 122 17.18 2.35 6.29
C GLN A 122 17.65 3.12 7.53
N ASP A 123 16.94 2.95 8.65
CA ASP A 123 17.37 3.44 9.95
C ASP A 123 18.41 2.49 10.59
N PRO A 124 19.08 2.89 11.70
CA PRO A 124 20.03 2.02 12.39
C PRO A 124 19.45 0.69 12.91
N ASN A 125 18.14 0.60 13.07
CA ASN A 125 17.43 -0.61 13.51
C ASN A 125 16.96 -1.49 12.35
N GLY A 126 17.32 -1.14 11.12
CA GLY A 126 16.94 -1.89 9.93
C GLY A 126 15.53 -1.62 9.43
N LYS A 127 14.82 -0.62 9.97
CA LYS A 127 13.48 -0.21 9.49
C LYS A 127 13.60 0.89 8.44
N LYS A 128 12.50 1.18 7.73
CA LYS A 128 12.45 2.33 6.84
C LYS A 128 12.61 3.64 7.64
N TRP A 129 13.55 4.48 7.22
CA TRP A 129 13.74 5.81 7.82
C TRP A 129 12.59 6.72 7.39
N LYS A 130 11.78 7.14 8.35
CA LYS A 130 10.65 8.04 8.13
C LYS A 130 11.08 9.49 8.43
N GLU A 131 11.64 10.15 7.41
CA GLU A 131 12.01 11.55 7.49
C GLU A 131 10.77 12.42 7.72
N LYS A 132 10.75 13.14 8.84
CA LYS A 132 9.65 14.05 9.17
C LYS A 132 9.94 15.44 8.66
N VAL A 133 8.99 16.00 7.91
CA VAL A 133 9.05 17.35 7.37
C VAL A 133 7.84 18.12 7.86
N LYS A 134 8.04 19.40 8.20
CA LYS A 134 6.97 20.31 8.59
C LYS A 134 6.43 21.00 7.34
N ASP A 135 5.13 20.92 7.14
CA ASP A 135 4.46 21.69 6.10
C ASP A 135 4.46 23.17 6.46
N GLU A 136 4.96 24.01 5.58
CA GLU A 136 5.11 25.46 5.82
C GLU A 136 3.78 26.20 5.91
N ILE A 137 2.74 25.68 5.27
CA ILE A 137 1.41 26.33 5.21
C ILE A 137 0.56 25.90 6.40
N SER A 138 0.44 24.59 6.62
CA SER A 138 -0.43 24.04 7.68
C SER A 138 0.29 23.93 9.02
N GLY A 139 1.62 23.99 9.03
CA GLY A 139 2.44 23.76 10.22
C GLY A 139 2.45 22.30 10.70
N GLN A 140 1.76 21.41 10.01
CA GLN A 140 1.68 19.99 10.38
C GLN A 140 2.96 19.25 9.99
N THR A 141 3.35 18.29 10.82
CA THR A 141 4.48 17.40 10.53
C THR A 141 3.97 16.16 9.84
N TYR A 142 4.58 15.79 8.71
CA TYR A 142 4.26 14.57 7.96
C TYR A 142 5.54 13.80 7.59
N GLU A 143 5.40 12.53 7.29
CA GLU A 143 6.47 11.69 6.79
C GLU A 143 6.65 11.93 5.29
N LYS A 144 7.86 12.34 4.89
CA LYS A 144 8.18 12.71 3.49
C LYS A 144 8.16 11.51 2.56
N TYR A 145 8.63 10.37 3.05
CA TYR A 145 8.75 9.11 2.31
C TYR A 145 8.16 7.97 3.11
N GLY A 146 7.81 6.89 2.43
CA GLY A 146 7.44 5.62 3.04
C GLY A 146 5.97 5.23 2.90
N HIS A 147 5.06 6.18 2.67
CA HIS A 147 3.63 5.87 2.59
C HIS A 147 3.27 5.04 1.35
N ALA A 148 3.77 5.44 0.17
CA ALA A 148 3.51 4.71 -1.06
C ALA A 148 4.18 3.32 -1.04
N SER A 149 5.42 3.24 -0.58
CA SER A 149 6.14 1.97 -0.47
C SER A 149 5.55 1.05 0.61
N ASP A 150 5.03 1.57 1.73
CA ASP A 150 4.37 0.74 2.74
C ASP A 150 3.06 0.12 2.19
N SER A 151 2.27 0.86 1.42
CA SER A 151 1.04 0.31 0.81
C SER A 151 1.35 -0.80 -0.20
N LEU A 152 2.43 -0.66 -0.97
CA LEU A 152 2.92 -1.72 -1.86
C LEU A 152 3.41 -2.95 -1.07
N ASP A 153 4.14 -2.73 0.03
CA ASP A 153 4.62 -3.81 0.91
C ASP A 153 3.47 -4.67 1.44
N TYR A 154 2.40 -4.07 1.95
CA TYR A 154 1.23 -4.80 2.45
C TYR A 154 0.57 -5.63 1.35
N MET A 155 0.34 -5.04 0.19
CA MET A 155 -0.25 -5.75 -0.94
C MET A 155 0.62 -6.94 -1.36
N ILE A 156 1.93 -6.76 -1.48
CA ILE A 156 2.85 -7.82 -1.95
C ILE A 156 2.91 -8.96 -0.95
N CYS A 157 3.04 -8.68 0.35
CA CYS A 157 3.07 -9.72 1.37
C CYS A 157 1.81 -10.57 1.36
N GLU A 158 0.64 -9.98 1.13
CA GLU A 158 -0.62 -10.70 1.06
C GLU A 158 -0.80 -11.46 -0.28
N VAL A 159 -0.51 -10.83 -1.41
CA VAL A 159 -0.62 -11.47 -2.74
C VAL A 159 0.34 -12.65 -2.88
N ALA A 160 1.54 -12.54 -2.31
CA ALA A 160 2.58 -13.56 -2.30
C ALA A 160 2.68 -14.31 -0.96
N ALA A 161 1.58 -14.39 -0.17
CA ALA A 161 1.61 -14.86 1.21
C ALA A 161 2.36 -16.18 1.40
N SER A 162 2.09 -17.19 0.57
CA SER A 162 2.77 -18.49 0.68
C SER A 162 4.29 -18.41 0.44
N ASP A 163 4.76 -17.49 -0.40
CA ASP A 163 6.19 -17.29 -0.63
C ASP A 163 6.80 -16.43 0.48
N PHE A 164 6.04 -15.46 0.98
CA PHE A 164 6.45 -14.62 2.11
C PHE A 164 6.55 -15.43 3.41
N ASP A 165 5.59 -16.30 3.71
CA ASP A 165 5.61 -17.16 4.89
C ASP A 165 6.84 -18.08 4.86
N ARG A 166 7.08 -18.72 3.72
CA ARG A 166 8.27 -19.57 3.52
C ARG A 166 9.58 -18.79 3.70
N PHE A 167 9.62 -17.55 3.21
CA PHE A 167 10.76 -16.66 3.43
C PHE A 167 10.96 -16.29 4.90
N CYS A 168 9.88 -16.14 5.66
CA CYS A 168 9.95 -15.82 7.08
C CYS A 168 10.42 -16.99 7.95
N GLU A 169 10.17 -18.23 7.52
CA GLU A 169 10.55 -19.48 8.22
C GLU A 169 12.01 -19.85 8.02
N GLY A 170 12.62 -19.43 6.92
CA GLY A 170 14.04 -19.71 6.59
C GLY A 170 14.98 -18.62 7.03
#